data_03936048bfc5ac003d74070f50a5be66
#
_entry.id   03936048bfc5ac003d74070f50a5be66
#
_cell.length_a   1.000
_cell.length_b   1.000
_cell.length_c   1.000
_cell.angle_alpha   90.00
_cell.angle_beta   90.00
_cell.angle_gamma   90.00
#
_symmetry.space_group_name_H-M   'P 1'
#
loop_
_entity.id
_entity.type
_entity.pdbx_description
1 polymer ?
#
loop_
_entity_poly.entity_id
_entity_poly.type
_entity_poly.pdbx_seq_one_letter_code
_entity_poly.pdbx_strand_id
1 'polypeptide(L)'
;FLNKIIRFETLMTAIQYFGWAKSGKPYMGVGRNMAYKREEFFKTNGFIDHMKIRSGDDDLFINQASNAKNTTICFTKESFTYSKPKNTFSEWFTQKRRHVATAKHYKSFDRTQLALFYLTQLLFVLLPIVLLAFQFQWIIVLSLIGFRYLFAWISLGFAAGKLKEKDVIYWYPIIEIVLIFTQLNVFITN
;
A
#
# COMPACT_ATOMS: atom_id res chain seq x y z
N PHE A 1 3.85 -15.42 12.62
CA PHE A 1 4.58 -14.48 11.74
C PHE A 1 3.66 -13.88 10.66
N LEU A 2 2.83 -14.70 9.98
CA LEU A 2 1.91 -14.24 8.92
C LEU A 2 1.04 -13.05 9.35
N ASN A 3 0.48 -13.07 10.55
CA ASN A 3 -0.31 -11.96 11.08
C ASN A 3 0.47 -10.63 11.07
N LYS A 4 1.76 -10.64 11.41
CA LYS A 4 2.63 -9.44 11.37
C LYS A 4 2.85 -8.95 9.94
N ILE A 5 3.01 -9.86 8.97
CA ILE A 5 3.12 -9.51 7.55
C ILE A 5 1.84 -8.82 7.07
N ILE A 6 0.66 -9.40 7.36
CA ILE A 6 -0.63 -8.85 6.95
C ILE A 6 -0.88 -7.47 7.57
N ARG A 7 -0.60 -7.31 8.86
CA ARG A 7 -0.76 -6.04 9.58
C ARG A 7 0.20 -4.97 9.06
N PHE A 8 1.46 -5.33 8.84
CA PHE A 8 2.45 -4.39 8.28
C PHE A 8 2.09 -3.98 6.84
N GLU A 9 1.65 -4.91 6.02
CA GLU A 9 1.19 -4.62 4.66
C GLU A 9 -0.04 -3.67 4.68
N THR A 10 -1.00 -3.93 5.58
CA THR A 10 -2.17 -3.06 5.77
C THR A 10 -1.74 -1.66 6.23
N LEU A 11 -0.78 -1.57 7.16
CA LEU A 11 -0.20 -0.31 7.62
C LEU A 11 0.45 0.47 6.47
N MET A 12 1.29 -0.19 5.66
CA MET A 12 1.96 0.45 4.51
C MET A 12 0.95 0.95 3.48
N THR A 13 -0.07 0.16 3.18
CA THR A 13 -1.17 0.56 2.29
C THR A 13 -1.90 1.78 2.84
N ALA A 14 -2.21 1.80 4.15
CA ALA A 14 -2.86 2.93 4.81
C ALA A 14 -2.01 4.20 4.76
N ILE A 15 -0.72 4.10 5.06
CA ILE A 15 0.21 5.25 4.98
C ILE A 15 0.24 5.81 3.55
N GLN A 16 0.24 4.93 2.55
CA GLN A 16 0.30 5.32 1.16
C GLN A 16 -0.96 6.07 0.72
N TYR A 17 -2.14 5.48 0.87
CA TYR A 17 -3.36 6.16 0.39
C TYR A 17 -3.75 7.38 1.24
N PHE A 18 -3.48 7.39 2.55
CA PHE A 18 -3.65 8.58 3.38
C PHE A 18 -2.68 9.70 2.97
N GLY A 19 -1.42 9.36 2.70
CA GLY A 19 -0.41 10.31 2.24
C GLY A 19 -0.82 10.97 0.93
N TRP A 20 -1.25 10.19 -0.05
CA TRP A 20 -1.75 10.68 -1.33
C TRP A 20 -3.01 11.52 -1.18
N ALA A 21 -3.99 11.08 -0.38
CA ALA A 21 -5.20 11.85 -0.14
C ALA A 21 -4.89 13.19 0.53
N LYS A 22 -3.98 13.22 1.51
CA LYS A 22 -3.54 14.44 2.18
C LYS A 22 -2.79 15.40 1.25
N SER A 23 -2.08 14.86 0.25
CA SER A 23 -1.43 15.67 -0.79
C SER A 23 -2.37 16.13 -1.91
N GLY A 24 -3.68 15.91 -1.76
CA GLY A 24 -4.70 16.30 -2.73
C GLY A 24 -4.85 15.35 -3.92
N LYS A 25 -4.29 14.15 -3.84
CA LYS A 25 -4.35 13.13 -4.91
C LYS A 25 -4.90 11.80 -4.38
N PRO A 26 -6.13 11.76 -3.85
CA PRO A 26 -6.75 10.51 -3.40
C PRO A 26 -6.92 9.56 -4.59
N TYR A 27 -6.60 8.27 -4.41
CA TYR A 27 -6.66 7.29 -5.48
C TYR A 27 -7.38 5.99 -5.11
N MET A 28 -7.51 5.69 -3.84
CA MET A 28 -8.21 4.50 -3.36
C MET A 28 -8.82 4.72 -1.98
N GLY A 29 -9.74 3.86 -1.61
CA GLY A 29 -10.31 3.76 -0.27
C GLY A 29 -10.54 2.30 0.10
N VAL A 30 -10.77 2.04 1.38
CA VAL A 30 -11.02 0.69 1.90
C VAL A 30 -12.46 0.60 2.35
N GLY A 31 -13.28 -0.22 1.68
CA GLY A 31 -14.73 -0.32 1.88
C GLY A 31 -15.15 -0.63 3.32
N ARG A 32 -14.27 -1.26 4.10
CA ARG A 32 -14.52 -1.52 5.52
C ARG A 32 -14.52 -0.28 6.41
N ASN A 33 -13.95 0.82 5.93
CA ASN A 33 -13.83 2.07 6.68
C ASN A 33 -13.87 3.27 5.73
N MET A 34 -14.96 3.38 4.98
CA MET A 34 -15.17 4.41 3.98
C MET A 34 -16.59 4.95 4.09
N ALA A 35 -16.73 6.25 3.92
CA ALA A 35 -18.02 6.92 3.82
C ALA A 35 -17.99 7.93 2.68
N TYR A 36 -19.11 8.12 2.01
CA TYR A 36 -19.27 9.11 0.96
C TYR A 36 -20.68 9.69 0.95
N LYS A 37 -20.80 10.91 0.47
CA LYS A 37 -22.09 11.55 0.31
C LYS A 37 -22.88 10.90 -0.81
N ARG A 38 -24.19 10.75 -0.62
CA ARG A 38 -25.11 10.20 -1.63
C ARG A 38 -25.01 10.90 -2.97
N GLU A 39 -24.83 12.23 -2.95
CA GLU A 39 -24.69 13.05 -4.15
C GLU A 39 -23.47 12.67 -4.98
N GLU A 40 -22.31 12.42 -4.32
CA GLU A 40 -21.08 12.01 -5.02
C GLU A 40 -21.24 10.62 -5.68
N PHE A 41 -22.00 9.73 -5.05
CA PHE A 41 -22.32 8.43 -5.62
C PHE A 41 -23.12 8.57 -6.93
N PHE A 42 -24.17 9.39 -6.93
CA PHE A 42 -24.99 9.57 -8.13
C PHE A 42 -24.31 10.38 -9.23
N LYS A 43 -23.44 11.34 -8.90
CA LYS A 43 -22.65 12.10 -9.89
C LYS A 43 -21.74 11.20 -10.74
N THR A 44 -21.27 10.09 -10.19
CA THR A 44 -20.39 9.14 -10.87
C THR A 44 -21.13 7.93 -11.41
N ASN A 45 -22.47 7.96 -11.44
CA ASN A 45 -23.32 6.82 -11.80
C ASN A 45 -23.12 5.58 -10.91
N GLY A 46 -22.68 5.79 -9.66
CA GLY A 46 -22.46 4.73 -8.69
C GLY A 46 -21.38 3.73 -9.13
N PHE A 47 -21.76 2.46 -9.19
CA PHE A 47 -20.85 1.37 -9.58
C PHE A 47 -20.99 0.92 -11.03
N ILE A 48 -21.76 1.63 -11.86
CA ILE A 48 -22.11 1.17 -13.22
C ILE A 48 -20.86 0.88 -14.04
N ASP A 49 -19.86 1.74 -14.00
CA ASP A 49 -18.62 1.59 -14.77
C ASP A 49 -17.77 0.39 -14.31
N HIS A 50 -18.05 -0.13 -13.12
CA HIS A 50 -17.26 -1.19 -12.47
C HIS A 50 -18.05 -2.50 -12.28
N MET A 51 -19.31 -2.57 -12.66
CA MET A 51 -20.20 -3.73 -12.43
C MET A 51 -19.67 -5.06 -12.97
N LYS A 52 -18.85 -5.02 -14.01
CA LYS A 52 -18.25 -6.21 -14.63
C LYS A 52 -16.95 -6.66 -13.92
N ILE A 53 -16.45 -5.88 -12.97
CA ILE A 53 -15.20 -6.16 -12.26
C ILE A 53 -15.56 -6.84 -10.94
N ARG A 54 -15.02 -8.05 -10.70
CA ARG A 54 -15.36 -8.87 -9.52
C ARG A 54 -14.89 -8.32 -8.16
N SER A 55 -14.11 -7.25 -8.15
CA SER A 55 -13.48 -6.70 -6.94
C SER A 55 -13.17 -5.22 -7.14
N GLY A 56 -13.04 -4.47 -6.05
CA GLY A 56 -12.59 -3.08 -6.10
C GLY A 56 -13.71 -2.08 -6.30
N ASP A 57 -14.92 -2.43 -5.94
CA ASP A 57 -16.04 -1.51 -5.87
C ASP A 57 -15.73 -0.28 -5.00
N ASP A 58 -15.02 -0.48 -3.90
CA ASP A 58 -14.51 0.59 -3.03
C ASP A 58 -13.38 1.39 -3.70
N ASP A 59 -12.33 0.71 -4.14
CA ASP A 59 -11.13 1.32 -4.73
C ASP A 59 -11.46 2.08 -6.02
N LEU A 60 -12.21 1.46 -6.94
CA LEU A 60 -12.53 2.01 -8.24
C LEU A 60 -13.50 3.18 -8.13
N PHE A 61 -14.47 3.10 -7.20
CA PHE A 61 -15.36 4.21 -6.93
C PHE A 61 -14.56 5.44 -6.43
N ILE A 62 -13.66 5.27 -5.45
CA ILE A 62 -12.82 6.36 -4.98
C ILE A 62 -11.89 6.86 -6.08
N ASN A 63 -11.27 5.96 -6.86
CA ASN A 63 -10.40 6.37 -7.96
C ASN A 63 -11.13 7.24 -8.98
N GLN A 64 -12.41 6.93 -9.27
CA GLN A 64 -13.25 7.69 -10.20
C GLN A 64 -13.72 9.02 -9.59
N ALA A 65 -14.30 8.99 -8.38
CA ALA A 65 -15.06 10.07 -7.79
C ALA A 65 -14.22 11.10 -7.04
N SER A 66 -13.08 10.68 -6.48
CA SER A 66 -12.34 11.50 -5.52
C SER A 66 -11.42 12.52 -6.16
N ASN A 67 -11.24 13.63 -5.46
CA ASN A 67 -10.31 14.70 -5.79
C ASN A 67 -9.91 15.49 -4.51
N ALA A 68 -9.00 16.46 -4.66
CA ALA A 68 -8.49 17.26 -3.55
C ALA A 68 -9.57 18.05 -2.78
N LYS A 69 -10.73 18.35 -3.41
CA LYS A 69 -11.77 19.21 -2.83
C LYS A 69 -12.87 18.43 -2.13
N ASN A 70 -13.12 17.18 -2.52
CA ASN A 70 -14.22 16.36 -1.99
C ASN A 70 -13.79 15.21 -1.09
N THR A 71 -12.47 15.09 -0.82
CA THR A 71 -11.93 13.95 -0.07
C THR A 71 -11.22 14.42 1.19
N THR A 72 -11.49 13.75 2.29
CA THR A 72 -10.77 13.91 3.56
C THR A 72 -10.43 12.55 4.15
N ILE A 73 -9.45 12.53 5.05
CA ILE A 73 -9.04 11.31 5.76
C ILE A 73 -9.44 11.41 7.23
N CYS A 74 -9.86 10.29 7.80
CA CYS A 74 -10.14 10.15 9.22
C CYS A 74 -9.29 9.02 9.81
N PHE A 75 -8.53 9.32 10.85
CA PHE A 75 -7.66 8.37 11.57
C PHE A 75 -7.72 8.60 13.09
N THR A 76 -8.85 9.07 13.58
CA THR A 76 -9.10 9.13 15.03
C THR A 76 -9.27 7.72 15.59
N LYS A 77 -9.03 7.54 16.88
CA LYS A 77 -9.13 6.21 17.52
C LYS A 77 -10.52 5.59 17.36
N GLU A 78 -11.55 6.43 17.37
CA GLU A 78 -12.96 6.07 17.28
C GLU A 78 -13.34 5.61 15.86
N SER A 79 -12.57 6.03 14.84
CA SER A 79 -12.82 5.65 13.45
C SER A 79 -12.20 4.30 13.06
N PHE A 80 -11.43 3.65 13.93
CA PHE A 80 -10.77 2.41 13.57
C PHE A 80 -11.75 1.24 13.51
N THR A 81 -11.67 0.52 12.40
CA THR A 81 -12.37 -0.76 12.22
C THR A 81 -11.39 -1.91 12.27
N TYR A 82 -11.78 -3.01 12.87
CA TYR A 82 -10.96 -4.20 13.00
C TYR A 82 -11.57 -5.34 12.19
N SER A 83 -10.73 -6.08 11.50
CA SER A 83 -11.17 -7.27 10.77
C SER A 83 -10.23 -8.43 11.03
N LYS A 84 -10.81 -9.63 11.00
CA LYS A 84 -10.06 -10.86 11.19
C LYS A 84 -9.11 -11.09 9.99
N PRO A 85 -7.82 -11.27 10.20
CA PRO A 85 -6.88 -11.55 9.11
C PRO A 85 -7.10 -12.97 8.55
N LYS A 86 -6.51 -13.26 7.39
CA LYS A 86 -6.45 -14.60 6.84
C LYS A 86 -5.55 -15.50 7.70
N ASN A 87 -5.92 -16.77 7.82
CA ASN A 87 -5.21 -17.73 8.66
C ASN A 87 -4.03 -18.38 7.95
N THR A 88 -4.08 -18.50 6.62
CA THR A 88 -3.04 -19.15 5.81
C THR A 88 -2.42 -18.18 4.81
N PHE A 89 -1.16 -18.43 4.44
CA PHE A 89 -0.46 -17.67 3.41
C PHE A 89 -1.19 -17.76 2.06
N SER A 90 -1.68 -18.92 1.69
CA SER A 90 -2.38 -19.16 0.43
C SER A 90 -3.66 -18.32 0.30
N GLU A 91 -4.48 -18.26 1.37
CA GLU A 91 -5.68 -17.43 1.38
C GLU A 91 -5.34 -15.93 1.29
N TRP A 92 -4.31 -15.49 2.02
CA TRP A 92 -3.84 -14.11 1.95
C TRP A 92 -3.28 -13.79 0.56
N PHE A 93 -2.46 -14.64 -0.03
CA PHE A 93 -1.91 -14.47 -1.36
C PHE A 93 -3.01 -14.38 -2.43
N THR A 94 -4.03 -15.25 -2.36
CA THR A 94 -5.20 -15.22 -3.24
C THR A 94 -5.96 -13.89 -3.11
N GLN A 95 -6.13 -13.39 -1.89
CA GLN A 95 -6.73 -12.09 -1.63
C GLN A 95 -5.90 -10.96 -2.25
N LYS A 96 -4.57 -11.01 -2.12
CA LYS A 96 -3.64 -10.02 -2.71
C LYS A 96 -3.72 -10.00 -4.23
N ARG A 97 -3.70 -11.16 -4.88
CA ARG A 97 -3.87 -11.25 -6.33
C ARG A 97 -5.14 -10.53 -6.80
N ARG A 98 -6.24 -10.76 -6.11
CA ARG A 98 -7.51 -10.10 -6.43
C ARG A 98 -7.42 -8.57 -6.29
N HIS A 99 -6.82 -8.04 -5.21
CA HIS A 99 -6.67 -6.60 -5.00
C HIS A 99 -5.73 -5.97 -6.05
N VAL A 100 -4.60 -6.61 -6.34
CA VAL A 100 -3.66 -6.11 -7.34
C VAL A 100 -4.28 -6.09 -8.74
N ALA A 101 -5.11 -7.10 -9.07
CA ALA A 101 -5.82 -7.13 -10.35
C ALA A 101 -6.76 -5.94 -10.55
N THR A 102 -7.27 -5.34 -9.47
CA THR A 102 -8.11 -4.13 -9.54
C THR A 102 -7.31 -2.90 -9.97
N ALA A 103 -6.06 -2.78 -9.55
CA ALA A 103 -5.23 -1.61 -9.82
C ALA A 103 -4.99 -1.34 -11.33
N LYS A 104 -5.14 -2.34 -12.20
CA LYS A 104 -5.06 -2.13 -13.66
C LYS A 104 -6.14 -1.20 -14.21
N HIS A 105 -7.23 -1.02 -13.48
CA HIS A 105 -8.35 -0.16 -13.83
C HIS A 105 -8.25 1.26 -13.25
N TYR A 106 -7.23 1.56 -12.44
CA TYR A 106 -6.99 2.91 -11.94
C TYR A 106 -6.60 3.88 -13.06
N LYS A 107 -6.76 5.19 -12.80
CA LYS A 107 -6.27 6.24 -13.68
C LYS A 107 -4.78 6.03 -13.99
N SER A 108 -4.36 6.36 -15.22
CA SER A 108 -2.98 6.12 -15.68
C SER A 108 -1.92 6.74 -14.76
N PHE A 109 -2.18 7.95 -14.25
CA PHE A 109 -1.30 8.61 -13.31
C PHE A 109 -1.08 7.77 -12.04
N ASP A 110 -2.17 7.27 -11.41
CA ASP A 110 -2.10 6.49 -10.18
C ASP A 110 -1.38 5.16 -10.39
N ARG A 111 -1.65 4.51 -11.53
CA ARG A 111 -0.95 3.28 -11.93
C ARG A 111 0.56 3.50 -12.07
N THR A 112 0.95 4.58 -12.74
CA THR A 112 2.38 4.93 -12.92
C THR A 112 3.04 5.20 -11.58
N GLN A 113 2.39 5.94 -10.68
CA GLN A 113 2.92 6.23 -9.35
C GLN A 113 3.09 4.96 -8.50
N LEU A 114 2.12 4.06 -8.54
CA LEU A 114 2.19 2.78 -7.84
C LEU A 114 3.30 1.88 -8.41
N ALA A 115 3.43 1.84 -9.73
CA ALA A 115 4.49 1.09 -10.41
C ALA A 115 5.89 1.64 -10.08
N LEU A 116 6.08 2.97 -10.12
CA LEU A 116 7.34 3.61 -9.74
C LEU A 116 7.68 3.37 -8.27
N PHE A 117 6.70 3.47 -7.39
CA PHE A 117 6.90 3.19 -5.97
C PHE A 117 7.40 1.74 -5.76
N TYR A 118 6.76 0.77 -6.39
CA TYR A 118 7.19 -0.62 -6.30
C TYR A 118 8.58 -0.83 -6.92
N LEU A 119 8.82 -0.28 -8.11
CA LEU A 119 10.08 -0.42 -8.82
C LEU A 119 11.25 0.15 -8.02
N THR A 120 11.08 1.31 -7.39
CA THR A 120 12.12 1.90 -6.53
C THR A 120 12.44 1.04 -5.32
N GLN A 121 11.44 0.40 -4.71
CA GLN A 121 11.66 -0.55 -3.61
C GLN A 121 12.41 -1.79 -4.07
N LEU A 122 12.01 -2.37 -5.20
CA LEU A 122 12.67 -3.54 -5.78
C LEU A 122 14.13 -3.24 -6.14
N LEU A 123 14.37 -2.12 -6.81
CA LEU A 123 15.73 -1.69 -7.18
C LEU A 123 16.58 -1.41 -5.94
N PHE A 124 15.99 -0.85 -4.89
CA PHE A 124 16.72 -0.62 -3.64
C PHE A 124 17.19 -1.94 -2.97
N VAL A 125 16.50 -3.05 -3.18
CA VAL A 125 16.95 -4.36 -2.70
C VAL A 125 17.98 -4.98 -3.64
N LEU A 126 17.76 -4.90 -4.95
CA LEU A 126 18.61 -5.59 -5.93
C LEU A 126 19.93 -4.88 -6.21
N LEU A 127 19.91 -3.54 -6.38
CA LEU A 127 21.11 -2.77 -6.73
C LEU A 127 22.24 -2.88 -5.69
N PRO A 128 22.00 -2.78 -4.38
CA PRO A 128 23.06 -2.97 -3.41
C PRO A 128 23.71 -4.35 -3.47
N ILE A 129 22.94 -5.40 -3.74
CA ILE A 129 23.49 -6.76 -3.88
C ILE A 129 24.47 -6.80 -5.05
N VAL A 130 24.09 -6.22 -6.19
CA VAL A 130 24.95 -6.16 -7.37
C VAL A 130 26.21 -5.31 -7.11
N LEU A 131 26.04 -4.11 -6.54
CA LEU A 131 27.15 -3.20 -6.27
C LEU A 131 28.16 -3.80 -5.27
N LEU A 132 27.68 -4.47 -4.23
CA LEU A 132 28.53 -5.14 -3.25
C LEU A 132 29.24 -6.36 -3.85
N ALA A 133 28.57 -7.13 -4.72
CA ALA A 133 29.20 -8.26 -5.43
C ALA A 133 30.36 -7.81 -6.32
N PHE A 134 30.27 -6.62 -6.91
CA PHE A 134 31.36 -5.99 -7.68
C PHE A 134 32.33 -5.17 -6.83
N GLN A 135 32.19 -5.20 -5.49
CA GLN A 135 33.01 -4.43 -4.53
C GLN A 135 33.03 -2.92 -4.81
N PHE A 136 31.98 -2.40 -5.48
CA PHE A 136 31.89 -1.00 -5.85
C PHE A 136 31.53 -0.15 -4.62
N GLN A 137 32.47 0.70 -4.17
CA GLN A 137 32.28 1.71 -3.14
C GLN A 137 31.44 1.19 -1.95
N TRP A 138 31.76 0.00 -1.44
CA TRP A 138 30.95 -0.72 -0.46
C TRP A 138 30.57 0.10 0.79
N ILE A 139 31.46 1.02 1.24
CA ILE A 139 31.18 1.91 2.38
C ILE A 139 30.03 2.84 2.06
N ILE A 140 29.97 3.41 0.84
CA ILE A 140 28.89 4.29 0.39
C ILE A 140 27.59 3.49 0.29
N VAL A 141 27.64 2.30 -0.30
CA VAL A 141 26.46 1.43 -0.44
C VAL A 141 25.86 1.08 0.92
N LEU A 142 26.68 0.63 1.88
CA LEU A 142 26.20 0.30 3.23
C LEU A 142 25.69 1.53 3.98
N SER A 143 26.34 2.69 3.81
CA SER A 143 25.91 3.94 4.43
C SER A 143 24.53 4.36 3.91
N LEU A 144 24.27 4.27 2.61
CA LEU A 144 22.98 4.58 2.00
C LEU A 144 21.87 3.61 2.45
N ILE A 145 22.19 2.32 2.57
CA ILE A 145 21.26 1.32 3.14
C ILE A 145 20.89 1.70 4.58
N GLY A 146 21.90 1.95 5.42
CA GLY A 146 21.68 2.32 6.82
C GLY A 146 20.86 3.60 6.95
N PHE A 147 21.19 4.63 6.17
CA PHE A 147 20.47 5.89 6.14
C PHE A 147 19.00 5.72 5.75
N ARG A 148 18.72 4.98 4.67
CA ARG A 148 17.34 4.71 4.26
C ARG A 148 16.56 3.96 5.35
N TYR A 149 17.13 2.90 5.93
CA TYR A 149 16.43 2.15 6.98
C TYR A 149 16.19 3.00 8.23
N LEU A 150 17.14 3.83 8.63
CA LEU A 150 16.98 4.73 9.77
C LEU A 150 15.80 5.70 9.54
N PHE A 151 15.78 6.40 8.41
CA PHE A 151 14.70 7.36 8.11
C PHE A 151 13.34 6.68 7.90
N ALA A 152 13.33 5.52 7.24
CA ALA A 152 12.11 4.74 7.09
C ALA A 152 11.59 4.26 8.45
N TRP A 153 12.44 3.77 9.33
CA TRP A 153 12.04 3.34 10.67
C TRP A 153 11.44 4.47 11.49
N ILE A 154 12.06 5.64 11.46
CA ILE A 154 11.54 6.84 12.14
C ILE A 154 10.17 7.21 11.56
N SER A 155 10.06 7.35 10.25
CA SER A 155 8.83 7.80 9.58
C SER A 155 7.68 6.81 9.76
N LEU A 156 7.94 5.51 9.53
CA LEU A 156 6.96 4.44 9.69
C LEU A 156 6.61 4.22 11.17
N GLY A 157 7.57 4.41 12.08
CA GLY A 157 7.34 4.33 13.51
C GLY A 157 6.35 5.37 14.02
N PHE A 158 6.45 6.61 13.54
CA PHE A 158 5.46 7.66 13.83
C PHE A 158 4.08 7.31 13.30
N ALA A 159 3.98 6.84 12.05
CA ALA A 159 2.72 6.44 11.45
C ALA A 159 2.10 5.22 12.16
N ALA A 160 2.91 4.20 12.45
CA ALA A 160 2.49 3.03 13.21
C ALA A 160 2.01 3.39 14.62
N GLY A 161 2.63 4.38 15.24
CA GLY A 161 2.18 4.91 16.52
C GLY A 161 0.76 5.50 16.47
N LYS A 162 0.45 6.27 15.42
CA LYS A 162 -0.87 6.85 15.19
C LYS A 162 -1.92 5.78 14.84
N LEU A 163 -1.53 4.76 14.09
CA LEU A 163 -2.40 3.68 13.62
C LEU A 163 -2.45 2.46 14.58
N LYS A 164 -1.85 2.55 15.76
CA LYS A 164 -1.81 1.50 16.80
C LYS A 164 -1.17 0.18 16.35
N GLU A 165 -0.16 0.27 15.46
CA GLU A 165 0.53 -0.87 14.87
C GLU A 165 2.05 -0.86 15.17
N LYS A 166 2.46 -0.39 16.37
CA LYS A 166 3.88 -0.21 16.74
C LYS A 166 4.69 -1.50 16.75
N ASP A 167 4.10 -2.62 17.14
CA ASP A 167 4.80 -3.89 17.29
C ASP A 167 5.26 -4.52 15.97
N VAL A 168 4.63 -4.13 14.84
CA VAL A 168 5.03 -4.65 13.53
C VAL A 168 6.27 -3.95 12.96
N ILE A 169 6.59 -2.74 13.45
CA ILE A 169 7.74 -1.94 12.96
C ILE A 169 9.08 -2.58 13.29
N TYR A 170 9.19 -3.32 14.38
CA TYR A 170 10.43 -4.03 14.72
C TYR A 170 10.85 -5.05 13.66
N TRP A 171 9.89 -5.55 12.89
CA TRP A 171 10.10 -6.55 11.83
C TRP A 171 10.24 -5.93 10.43
N TYR A 172 10.24 -4.57 10.35
CA TYR A 172 10.18 -3.83 9.09
C TYR A 172 11.17 -4.33 8.03
N PRO A 173 12.49 -4.45 8.27
CA PRO A 173 13.43 -4.83 7.21
C PRO A 173 13.15 -6.21 6.61
N ILE A 174 12.76 -7.16 7.47
CA ILE A 174 12.47 -8.54 7.05
C ILE A 174 11.15 -8.58 6.29
N ILE A 175 10.10 -7.94 6.84
CA ILE A 175 8.77 -7.96 6.23
C ILE A 175 8.78 -7.20 4.90
N GLU A 176 9.52 -6.11 4.77
CA GLU A 176 9.65 -5.36 3.53
C GLU A 176 10.17 -6.26 2.40
N ILE A 177 11.25 -7.00 2.64
CA ILE A 177 11.82 -7.93 1.67
C ILE A 177 10.78 -8.99 1.27
N VAL A 178 10.11 -9.60 2.25
CA VAL A 178 9.06 -10.61 2.01
C VAL A 178 7.94 -10.02 1.15
N LEU A 179 7.50 -8.78 1.44
CA LEU A 179 6.43 -8.13 0.69
C LEU A 179 6.84 -7.78 -0.74
N ILE A 180 8.07 -7.30 -0.97
CA ILE A 180 8.57 -6.98 -2.31
C ILE A 180 8.55 -8.24 -3.19
N PHE A 181 9.07 -9.37 -2.69
CA PHE A 181 9.07 -10.61 -3.47
C PHE A 181 7.68 -11.25 -3.59
N THR A 182 6.83 -11.11 -2.58
CA THR A 182 5.43 -11.53 -2.69
C THR A 182 4.70 -10.73 -3.77
N GLN A 183 4.90 -9.43 -3.81
CA GLN A 183 4.31 -8.53 -4.81
C GLN A 183 4.83 -8.87 -6.23
N LEU A 184 6.13 -9.15 -6.38
CA LEU A 184 6.70 -9.61 -7.65
C LEU A 184 6.01 -10.89 -8.13
N ASN A 185 5.85 -11.86 -7.24
CA ASN A 185 5.17 -13.11 -7.55
C ASN A 185 3.70 -12.87 -7.97
N VAL A 186 3.00 -11.98 -7.27
CA VAL A 186 1.63 -11.58 -7.65
C VAL A 186 1.59 -10.98 -9.05
N PHE A 187 2.55 -10.14 -9.44
CA PHE A 187 2.60 -9.57 -10.80
C PHE A 187 2.88 -10.60 -11.89
N ILE A 188 3.73 -11.58 -11.61
CA ILE A 188 4.07 -12.65 -12.57
C ILE A 188 2.88 -13.62 -12.75
N THR A 189 2.07 -13.83 -11.71
CA THR A 189 0.99 -14.82 -11.69
C THR A 189 -0.40 -14.25 -11.99
N ASN A 190 -0.55 -12.93 -12.26
CA ASN A 190 -1.77 -12.24 -12.66
C ASN A 190 -1.81 -11.93 -14.15
#